data_7bb45bf37ca5abb56045b2effdde3d5e
#
_entry.id   7bb45bf37ca5abb56045b2effdde3d5e
#
_cell.length_a   1.000
_cell.length_b   1.000
_cell.length_c   1.000
_cell.angle_alpha   90.00
_cell.angle_beta   90.00
_cell.angle_gamma   90.00
#
_symmetry.space_group_name_H-M   'P 1'
#
loop_
_entity.id
_entity.type
_entity.pdbx_description
1 polymer ?
#
loop_
_entity_poly.entity_id
_entity_poly.type
_entity_poly.pdbx_seq_one_letter_code
_entity_poly.pdbx_strand_id
1 'polypeptide(L)'
;MRFGFSPLFPQRPQRARVPSLWILAISLGITVSASAAPEDRATADAILQLLQDKGLVPHEASTDNPKWVRQVRSSASEMVLAAMAFLGVPYRRGGSAADEGFDCSGFTRHVFEHSIGLILPRRVDDQASAQGLFKVGREELRPGDLVFFNTLRRTFSHVGIYLGDGKFIHSPRAGKAVRIEDMRSAYWARRFTGARRAKSISEPPAEISSIDKR
;
A
#
# COMPACT_ATOMS: atom_id res chain seq x y z
N MET A 1 -65.11 -3.07 -27.04
CA MET A 1 -64.86 -2.25 -25.84
C MET A 1 -63.37 -1.92 -25.78
N ARG A 2 -63.05 -0.67 -26.10
CA ARG A 2 -61.66 -0.19 -26.09
C ARG A 2 -61.46 0.62 -24.78
N PHE A 3 -60.58 0.19 -23.91
CA PHE A 3 -60.12 0.97 -22.75
C PHE A 3 -58.80 1.66 -23.09
N GLY A 4 -58.85 3.01 -23.21
CA GLY A 4 -57.69 3.83 -23.37
C GLY A 4 -57.03 4.14 -22.03
N PHE A 5 -55.74 3.87 -21.94
CA PHE A 5 -54.90 4.35 -20.81
C PHE A 5 -54.14 5.62 -21.24
N SER A 6 -54.45 6.73 -20.59
CA SER A 6 -53.66 7.98 -20.70
C SER A 6 -52.52 7.97 -19.68
N PRO A 7 -51.29 8.33 -20.03
CA PRO A 7 -50.21 8.49 -19.08
C PRO A 7 -50.25 9.90 -18.46
N LEU A 8 -50.32 9.96 -17.14
CA LEU A 8 -50.13 11.17 -16.34
C LEU A 8 -48.61 11.55 -16.34
N PHE A 9 -48.29 12.68 -16.95
CA PHE A 9 -46.99 13.30 -16.82
C PHE A 9 -46.93 14.16 -15.52
N PRO A 10 -45.89 14.04 -14.68
CA PRO A 10 -45.72 14.93 -13.55
C PRO A 10 -45.21 16.31 -14.01
N GLN A 11 -45.87 17.34 -13.52
CA GLN A 11 -45.63 18.76 -13.75
C GLN A 11 -44.28 19.19 -13.14
N ARG A 12 -43.44 19.89 -13.91
CA ARG A 12 -42.21 20.54 -13.44
C ARG A 12 -42.53 21.71 -12.51
N PRO A 13 -41.82 21.91 -11.40
CA PRO A 13 -41.94 23.12 -10.56
C PRO A 13 -41.36 24.33 -11.31
N GLN A 14 -42.12 25.44 -11.26
CA GLN A 14 -41.75 26.73 -11.83
C GLN A 14 -40.60 27.35 -11.03
N ARG A 15 -39.56 27.81 -11.74
CA ARG A 15 -38.48 28.60 -11.16
C ARG A 15 -38.96 29.98 -10.74
N ALA A 16 -38.86 30.28 -9.48
CA ALA A 16 -39.04 31.64 -8.93
C ALA A 16 -37.90 32.55 -9.42
N ARG A 17 -38.22 33.65 -10.06
CA ARG A 17 -37.31 34.73 -10.43
C ARG A 17 -36.99 35.53 -9.16
N VAL A 18 -35.73 35.57 -8.75
CA VAL A 18 -35.20 36.49 -7.75
C VAL A 18 -34.65 37.76 -8.42
N PRO A 19 -34.97 38.95 -7.90
CA PRO A 19 -34.47 40.19 -8.50
C PRO A 19 -32.99 40.42 -8.23
N SER A 20 -32.29 40.86 -9.25
CA SER A 20 -30.86 41.27 -9.21
C SER A 20 -30.67 42.49 -8.32
N LEU A 21 -30.10 42.30 -7.13
CA LEU A 21 -29.51 43.40 -6.34
C LEU A 21 -28.00 43.48 -6.68
N TRP A 22 -27.61 44.57 -7.26
CA TRP A 22 -26.20 44.92 -7.50
C TRP A 22 -25.55 45.20 -6.15
N ILE A 23 -24.68 44.32 -5.68
CA ILE A 23 -23.77 44.57 -4.58
C ILE A 23 -22.40 44.88 -5.13
N LEU A 24 -21.97 46.09 -4.94
CA LEU A 24 -20.59 46.58 -5.21
C LEU A 24 -19.65 45.82 -4.27
N ALA A 25 -18.91 44.85 -4.76
CA ALA A 25 -17.89 44.15 -3.99
C ALA A 25 -16.57 44.95 -4.06
N ILE A 26 -16.24 45.58 -2.95
CA ILE A 26 -14.90 46.09 -2.66
C ILE A 26 -13.99 44.87 -2.53
N SER A 27 -13.10 44.67 -3.50
CA SER A 27 -12.06 43.63 -3.47
C SER A 27 -10.95 44.06 -2.50
N LEU A 28 -11.10 43.62 -1.23
CA LEU A 28 -9.99 43.62 -0.28
C LEU A 28 -9.16 42.36 -0.55
N GLY A 29 -8.00 42.49 -1.16
CA GLY A 29 -7.07 41.42 -1.45
C GLY A 29 -6.51 40.84 -0.15
N ILE A 30 -7.11 39.73 0.32
CA ILE A 30 -6.53 38.92 1.37
C ILE A 30 -5.65 37.86 0.67
N THR A 31 -4.34 38.11 0.64
CA THR A 31 -3.35 37.09 0.32
C THR A 31 -3.33 36.09 1.47
N VAL A 32 -4.04 34.98 1.32
CA VAL A 32 -3.91 33.85 2.22
C VAL A 32 -2.59 33.18 1.92
N SER A 33 -1.54 33.57 2.65
CA SER A 33 -0.34 32.75 2.75
C SER A 33 -0.76 31.45 3.43
N ALA A 34 -0.76 30.34 2.70
CA ALA A 34 -0.90 29.02 3.23
C ALA A 34 0.36 28.67 4.04
N SER A 35 0.44 29.20 5.27
CA SER A 35 1.32 28.63 6.30
C SER A 35 0.70 27.30 6.71
N ALA A 36 1.32 26.20 6.32
CA ALA A 36 0.99 24.89 6.89
C ALA A 36 1.07 25.01 8.41
N ALA A 37 -0.02 24.68 9.08
CA ALA A 37 -0.17 24.82 10.52
C ALA A 37 0.92 24.01 11.23
N PRO A 38 1.54 24.54 12.30
CA PRO A 38 2.60 23.83 13.05
C PRO A 38 2.14 22.52 13.67
N GLU A 39 0.85 22.31 13.83
CA GLU A 39 0.26 21.10 14.43
C GLU A 39 0.41 19.86 13.54
N ASP A 40 0.39 20.00 12.21
CA ASP A 40 0.55 18.87 11.30
C ASP A 40 2.00 18.34 11.27
N ARG A 41 2.99 19.18 11.54
CA ARG A 41 4.40 18.77 11.63
C ARG A 41 4.68 18.02 12.93
N ALA A 42 4.13 18.48 14.05
CA ALA A 42 4.33 17.83 15.35
C ALA A 42 3.72 16.42 15.39
N THR A 43 2.58 16.21 14.74
CA THR A 43 1.96 14.89 14.61
C THR A 43 2.73 13.98 13.67
N ALA A 44 3.26 14.51 12.56
CA ALA A 44 4.10 13.75 11.63
C ALA A 44 5.42 13.33 12.29
N ASP A 45 6.07 14.23 13.04
CA ASP A 45 7.31 13.93 13.76
C ASP A 45 7.08 12.91 14.88
N ALA A 46 5.96 12.98 15.61
CA ALA A 46 5.61 12.02 16.64
C ALA A 46 5.32 10.61 16.05
N ILE A 47 4.68 10.54 14.89
CA ILE A 47 4.46 9.28 14.17
C ILE A 47 5.80 8.72 13.67
N LEU A 48 6.68 9.56 13.14
CA LEU A 48 8.01 9.16 12.69
C LEU A 48 8.83 8.61 13.85
N GLN A 49 8.80 9.29 15.00
CA GLN A 49 9.49 8.89 16.22
C GLN A 49 8.94 7.55 16.75
N LEU A 50 7.63 7.37 16.75
CA LEU A 50 7.00 6.10 17.13
C LEU A 50 7.40 4.96 16.18
N LEU A 51 7.48 5.22 14.87
CA LEU A 51 7.93 4.25 13.87
C LEU A 51 9.41 3.90 14.03
N GLN A 52 10.25 4.87 14.43
CA GLN A 52 11.65 4.67 14.75
C GLN A 52 11.83 3.84 16.03
N ASP A 53 11.10 4.15 17.11
CA ASP A 53 11.10 3.40 18.37
C ASP A 53 10.60 1.96 18.21
N LYS A 54 9.71 1.73 17.24
CA LYS A 54 9.24 0.39 16.89
C LYS A 54 10.16 -0.35 15.90
N GLY A 55 11.29 0.26 15.50
CA GLY A 55 12.22 -0.32 14.54
C GLY A 55 11.64 -0.47 13.12
N LEU A 56 10.53 0.22 12.84
CA LEU A 56 9.86 0.20 11.53
C LEU A 56 10.50 1.18 10.54
N VAL A 57 11.24 2.18 11.06
CA VAL A 57 12.05 3.12 10.28
C VAL A 57 13.43 3.22 10.92
N PRO A 58 14.54 3.10 10.17
CA PRO A 58 15.90 3.22 10.73
C PRO A 58 16.16 4.62 11.34
N HIS A 59 16.83 4.65 12.46
CA HIS A 59 17.07 5.86 13.28
C HIS A 59 17.98 6.90 12.62
N GLU A 60 18.65 6.62 11.51
CA GLU A 60 19.54 7.55 10.83
C GLU A 60 19.32 7.58 9.32
N ALA A 61 18.67 8.63 8.85
CA ALA A 61 18.96 9.15 7.53
C ALA A 61 20.22 9.99 7.62
N SER A 62 21.40 9.35 7.66
CA SER A 62 22.63 10.11 7.50
C SER A 62 22.61 10.80 6.15
N THR A 63 22.91 12.10 6.14
CA THR A 63 22.91 12.97 4.96
C THR A 63 23.88 12.51 3.88
N ASP A 64 24.77 11.58 4.18
CA ASP A 64 25.80 11.01 3.30
C ASP A 64 25.33 9.85 2.43
N ASN A 65 24.08 9.37 2.59
CA ASN A 65 23.57 8.30 1.74
C ASN A 65 23.26 8.80 0.32
N PRO A 66 23.72 8.10 -0.73
CA PRO A 66 23.38 8.43 -2.11
C PRO A 66 21.88 8.59 -2.34
N LYS A 67 21.47 9.48 -3.25
CA LYS A 67 20.05 9.74 -3.55
C LYS A 67 19.27 8.45 -3.83
N TRP A 68 19.87 7.48 -4.52
CA TRP A 68 19.26 6.20 -4.83
C TRP A 68 18.97 5.34 -3.57
N VAL A 69 19.85 5.38 -2.55
CA VAL A 69 19.62 4.66 -1.27
C VAL A 69 18.40 5.24 -0.56
N ARG A 70 18.25 6.56 -0.55
CA ARG A 70 17.05 7.21 -0.01
C ARG A 70 15.80 6.83 -0.79
N GLN A 71 15.87 6.80 -2.12
CA GLN A 71 14.75 6.39 -2.98
C GLN A 71 14.32 4.95 -2.71
N VAL A 72 15.27 4.02 -2.62
CA VAL A 72 15.00 2.61 -2.31
C VAL A 72 14.35 2.45 -0.94
N ARG A 73 14.85 3.17 0.07
CA ARG A 73 14.25 3.16 1.42
C ARG A 73 12.85 3.76 1.44
N SER A 74 12.62 4.86 0.71
CA SER A 74 11.28 5.47 0.63
C SER A 74 10.27 4.52 -0.02
N SER A 75 10.62 3.87 -1.12
CA SER A 75 9.72 2.92 -1.81
C SER A 75 9.36 1.71 -0.94
N ALA A 76 10.31 1.17 -0.18
CA ALA A 76 10.04 0.09 0.77
C ALA A 76 9.12 0.55 1.91
N SER A 77 9.34 1.75 2.44
CA SER A 77 8.52 2.34 3.50
C SER A 77 7.10 2.66 3.01
N GLU A 78 6.97 3.21 1.82
CA GLU A 78 5.68 3.47 1.16
C GLU A 78 4.89 2.17 0.97
N MET A 79 5.55 1.10 0.52
CA MET A 79 4.91 -0.22 0.37
C MET A 79 4.42 -0.77 1.71
N VAL A 80 5.22 -0.66 2.78
CA VAL A 80 4.83 -1.08 4.13
C VAL A 80 3.62 -0.28 4.62
N LEU A 81 3.64 1.05 4.46
CA LEU A 81 2.51 1.91 4.84
C LEU A 81 1.26 1.59 4.03
N ALA A 82 1.40 1.39 2.72
CA ALA A 82 0.28 0.98 1.86
C ALA A 82 -0.29 -0.38 2.29
N ALA A 83 0.56 -1.35 2.64
CA ALA A 83 0.10 -2.64 3.15
C ALA A 83 -0.65 -2.50 4.48
N MET A 84 -0.16 -1.66 5.40
CA MET A 84 -0.78 -1.42 6.70
C MET A 84 -2.14 -0.73 6.60
N ALA A 85 -2.40 0.07 5.58
CA ALA A 85 -3.70 0.70 5.33
C ALA A 85 -4.83 -0.32 5.14
N PHE A 86 -4.51 -1.57 4.80
CA PHE A 86 -5.49 -2.66 4.63
C PHE A 86 -5.68 -3.53 5.88
N LEU A 87 -5.09 -3.18 7.03
CA LEU A 87 -5.33 -3.90 8.27
C LEU A 87 -6.83 -3.97 8.58
N GLY A 88 -7.30 -5.16 8.92
CA GLY A 88 -8.72 -5.39 9.21
C GLY A 88 -9.59 -5.71 8.00
N VAL A 89 -9.11 -5.54 6.76
CA VAL A 89 -9.86 -5.93 5.55
C VAL A 89 -10.10 -7.44 5.56
N PRO A 90 -11.37 -7.89 5.37
CA PRO A 90 -11.72 -9.31 5.47
C PRO A 90 -10.98 -10.18 4.43
N TYR A 91 -10.67 -11.42 4.83
CA TYR A 91 -10.24 -12.42 3.86
C TYR A 91 -11.41 -12.83 2.95
N ARG A 92 -11.16 -12.82 1.64
CA ARG A 92 -12.07 -13.40 0.63
C ARG A 92 -11.27 -14.29 -0.32
N ARG A 93 -11.69 -15.54 -0.46
CA ARG A 93 -11.05 -16.46 -1.41
C ARG A 93 -11.20 -15.94 -2.84
N GLY A 94 -10.10 -15.76 -3.55
CA GLY A 94 -10.08 -15.18 -4.88
C GLY A 94 -10.17 -13.66 -4.90
N GLY A 95 -10.30 -13.00 -3.74
CA GLY A 95 -10.40 -11.55 -3.63
C GLY A 95 -9.08 -10.84 -3.94
N SER A 96 -9.18 -9.68 -4.60
CA SER A 96 -8.04 -8.86 -5.03
C SER A 96 -8.29 -7.35 -4.91
N ALA A 97 -9.40 -6.94 -4.28
CA ALA A 97 -9.78 -5.55 -4.08
C ALA A 97 -10.17 -5.30 -2.62
N ALA A 98 -9.96 -4.06 -2.15
CA ALA A 98 -10.13 -3.72 -0.73
C ALA A 98 -11.60 -3.76 -0.27
N ASP A 99 -12.52 -3.35 -1.12
CA ASP A 99 -13.97 -3.33 -0.89
C ASP A 99 -14.60 -4.74 -0.87
N GLU A 100 -14.00 -5.68 -1.60
CA GLU A 100 -14.45 -7.07 -1.64
C GLU A 100 -13.74 -7.98 -0.63
N GLY A 101 -12.54 -7.61 -0.21
CA GLY A 101 -11.61 -8.41 0.59
C GLY A 101 -10.51 -9.07 -0.24
N PHE A 102 -9.50 -9.58 0.43
CA PHE A 102 -8.31 -10.18 -0.19
C PHE A 102 -8.11 -11.64 0.18
N ASP A 103 -7.60 -12.44 -0.74
CA ASP A 103 -6.79 -13.60 -0.34
C ASP A 103 -5.30 -13.22 -0.27
N CYS A 104 -4.43 -14.15 0.13
CA CYS A 104 -3.02 -13.83 0.39
C CYS A 104 -2.28 -13.27 -0.85
N SER A 105 -2.46 -13.86 -2.02
CA SER A 105 -1.81 -13.41 -3.26
C SER A 105 -2.50 -12.22 -3.90
N GLY A 106 -3.80 -12.06 -3.74
CA GLY A 106 -4.53 -10.87 -4.14
C GLY A 106 -4.08 -9.64 -3.37
N PHE A 107 -3.88 -9.80 -2.06
CA PHE A 107 -3.35 -8.76 -1.19
C PHE A 107 -1.95 -8.29 -1.62
N THR A 108 -1.00 -9.22 -1.76
CA THR A 108 0.37 -8.86 -2.16
C THR A 108 0.42 -8.26 -3.55
N ARG A 109 -0.35 -8.79 -4.52
CA ARG A 109 -0.48 -8.21 -5.86
C ARG A 109 -0.97 -6.78 -5.80
N HIS A 110 -2.06 -6.52 -5.08
CA HIS A 110 -2.65 -5.20 -4.94
C HIS A 110 -1.65 -4.18 -4.37
N VAL A 111 -0.97 -4.54 -3.27
CA VAL A 111 0.02 -3.65 -2.65
C VAL A 111 1.18 -3.35 -3.60
N PHE A 112 1.75 -4.35 -4.26
CA PHE A 112 2.88 -4.17 -5.17
C PHE A 112 2.52 -3.33 -6.40
N GLU A 113 1.34 -3.58 -6.99
CA GLU A 113 0.84 -2.82 -8.12
C GLU A 113 0.69 -1.33 -7.80
N HIS A 114 0.09 -1.01 -6.64
CA HIS A 114 -0.21 0.38 -6.27
C HIS A 114 0.98 1.12 -5.61
N SER A 115 1.96 0.41 -5.05
CA SER A 115 3.12 1.04 -4.41
C SER A 115 4.31 1.25 -5.35
N ILE A 116 4.62 0.25 -6.18
CA ILE A 116 5.82 0.26 -7.04
C ILE A 116 5.53 -0.07 -8.51
N GLY A 117 4.26 -0.17 -8.91
CA GLY A 117 3.84 -0.46 -10.28
C GLY A 117 4.14 -1.88 -10.76
N LEU A 118 4.53 -2.80 -9.87
CA LEU A 118 4.85 -4.17 -10.23
C LEU A 118 3.61 -5.07 -10.13
N ILE A 119 3.08 -5.50 -11.27
CA ILE A 119 1.93 -6.40 -11.34
C ILE A 119 2.41 -7.84 -11.12
N LEU A 120 2.14 -8.37 -9.92
CA LEU A 120 2.45 -9.76 -9.59
C LEU A 120 1.43 -10.73 -10.22
N PRO A 121 1.85 -11.98 -10.55
CA PRO A 121 0.92 -13.03 -10.94
C PRO A 121 -0.16 -13.29 -9.88
N ARG A 122 -1.30 -13.88 -10.32
CA ARG A 122 -2.42 -14.13 -9.40
C ARG A 122 -2.15 -15.24 -8.40
N ARG A 123 -1.41 -16.27 -8.80
CA ARG A 123 -1.13 -17.44 -7.95
C ARG A 123 0.12 -17.23 -7.11
N VAL A 124 0.13 -17.78 -5.89
CA VAL A 124 1.25 -17.64 -4.95
C VAL A 124 2.54 -18.27 -5.49
N ASP A 125 2.44 -19.46 -6.08
CA ASP A 125 3.57 -20.19 -6.67
C ASP A 125 4.19 -19.43 -7.86
N ASP A 126 3.37 -18.79 -8.69
CA ASP A 126 3.83 -17.95 -9.78
C ASP A 126 4.47 -16.65 -9.27
N GLN A 127 3.96 -16.08 -8.15
CA GLN A 127 4.61 -14.93 -7.50
C GLN A 127 6.02 -15.29 -7.00
N ALA A 128 6.22 -16.50 -6.50
CA ALA A 128 7.54 -16.94 -6.04
C ALA A 128 8.59 -17.06 -7.16
N SER A 129 8.16 -17.10 -8.41
CA SER A 129 9.01 -17.18 -9.62
C SER A 129 8.81 -16.01 -10.59
N ALA A 130 8.10 -14.96 -10.16
CA ALA A 130 7.77 -13.83 -11.02
C ALA A 130 9.01 -13.07 -11.51
N GLN A 131 8.95 -12.60 -12.76
CA GLN A 131 9.94 -11.69 -13.32
C GLN A 131 9.97 -10.39 -12.51
N GLY A 132 11.13 -9.75 -12.42
CA GLY A 132 11.30 -8.53 -11.61
C GLY A 132 11.51 -8.80 -10.11
N LEU A 133 11.47 -10.07 -9.69
CA LEU A 133 11.80 -10.50 -8.33
C LEU A 133 13.09 -11.34 -8.32
N PHE A 134 13.86 -11.25 -7.24
CA PHE A 134 15.02 -12.12 -6.99
C PHE A 134 14.94 -12.76 -5.59
N LYS A 135 15.64 -13.87 -5.43
CA LYS A 135 15.68 -14.62 -4.18
C LYS A 135 16.46 -13.85 -3.12
N VAL A 136 15.96 -13.88 -1.89
CA VAL A 136 16.58 -13.28 -0.71
C VAL A 136 16.70 -14.32 0.38
N GLY A 137 17.82 -14.35 1.07
CA GLY A 137 18.04 -15.17 2.26
C GLY A 137 17.20 -14.67 3.45
N ARG A 138 16.93 -15.56 4.40
CA ARG A 138 16.14 -15.22 5.59
C ARG A 138 16.80 -14.11 6.42
N GLU A 139 18.12 -14.14 6.52
CA GLU A 139 18.93 -13.18 7.28
C GLU A 139 19.11 -11.83 6.55
N GLU A 140 18.75 -11.78 5.27
CA GLU A 140 18.86 -10.60 4.42
C GLU A 140 17.51 -9.88 4.23
N LEU A 141 16.45 -10.34 4.94
CA LEU A 141 15.11 -9.78 4.82
C LEU A 141 15.08 -8.29 5.13
N ARG A 142 14.39 -7.54 4.29
CA ARG A 142 14.14 -6.10 4.45
C ARG A 142 12.67 -5.80 4.30
N PRO A 143 12.16 -4.71 4.93
CA PRO A 143 10.78 -4.27 4.71
C PRO A 143 10.42 -4.19 3.22
N GLY A 144 9.23 -4.68 2.85
CA GLY A 144 8.78 -4.78 1.46
C GLY A 144 9.08 -6.12 0.78
N ASP A 145 9.88 -7.01 1.36
CA ASP A 145 10.11 -8.34 0.79
C ASP A 145 8.86 -9.22 0.87
N LEU A 146 8.61 -10.01 -0.17
CA LEU A 146 7.64 -11.09 -0.13
C LEU A 146 8.20 -12.26 0.68
N VAL A 147 7.45 -12.75 1.65
CA VAL A 147 7.77 -13.93 2.44
C VAL A 147 6.76 -15.04 2.16
N PHE A 148 7.27 -16.23 1.87
CA PHE A 148 6.47 -17.38 1.44
C PHE A 148 6.48 -18.49 2.47
N PHE A 149 5.34 -19.19 2.59
CA PHE A 149 5.15 -20.24 3.58
C PHE A 149 4.41 -21.44 2.99
N ASN A 150 4.66 -22.61 3.59
CA ASN A 150 3.94 -23.85 3.34
C ASN A 150 2.81 -24.03 4.36
N THR A 151 1.61 -23.57 4.04
CA THR A 151 0.43 -23.69 4.93
C THR A 151 -0.51 -24.82 4.52
N LEU A 152 -0.43 -25.30 3.28
CA LEU A 152 -1.30 -26.33 2.69
C LEU A 152 -0.52 -27.59 2.29
N ARG A 153 0.56 -27.93 3.01
CA ARG A 153 1.48 -29.04 2.67
C ARG A 153 2.05 -28.96 1.26
N ARG A 154 2.09 -27.74 0.69
CA ARG A 154 2.62 -27.43 -0.63
C ARG A 154 3.53 -26.23 -0.52
N THR A 155 4.72 -26.30 -1.14
CA THR A 155 5.68 -25.18 -1.25
C THR A 155 4.99 -23.98 -1.87
N PHE A 156 5.27 -22.77 -1.34
CA PHE A 156 4.69 -21.52 -1.81
C PHE A 156 3.15 -21.54 -1.84
N SER A 157 2.51 -21.99 -0.77
CA SER A 157 1.04 -22.00 -0.66
C SER A 157 0.46 -20.79 0.06
N HIS A 158 1.30 -19.93 0.65
CA HIS A 158 0.92 -18.71 1.33
C HIS A 158 2.01 -17.65 1.18
N VAL A 159 1.61 -16.36 1.16
CA VAL A 159 2.49 -15.22 0.96
C VAL A 159 2.05 -14.04 1.82
N GLY A 160 3.03 -13.24 2.25
CA GLY A 160 2.84 -11.94 2.91
C GLY A 160 3.97 -11.00 2.59
N ILE A 161 3.91 -9.78 3.14
CA ILE A 161 4.90 -8.72 2.99
C ILE A 161 5.63 -8.55 4.31
N TYR A 162 6.95 -8.63 4.29
CA TYR A 162 7.79 -8.45 5.46
C TYR A 162 7.83 -6.98 5.88
N LEU A 163 7.67 -6.72 7.18
CA LEU A 163 7.62 -5.36 7.74
C LEU A 163 8.90 -4.95 8.46
N GLY A 164 9.81 -5.91 8.71
CA GLY A 164 10.93 -5.73 9.62
C GLY A 164 10.72 -6.45 10.95
N ASP A 165 11.77 -6.57 11.76
CA ASP A 165 11.76 -7.15 13.10
C ASP A 165 11.01 -8.52 13.18
N GLY A 166 11.20 -9.37 12.18
CA GLY A 166 10.55 -10.68 12.14
C GLY A 166 9.04 -10.66 11.92
N LYS A 167 8.45 -9.50 11.64
CA LYS A 167 7.01 -9.35 11.43
C LYS A 167 6.66 -9.29 9.95
N PHE A 168 5.48 -9.78 9.61
CA PHE A 168 4.93 -9.70 8.26
C PHE A 168 3.43 -9.47 8.30
N ILE A 169 2.90 -8.82 7.26
CA ILE A 169 1.47 -8.57 7.07
C ILE A 169 0.94 -9.48 5.96
N HIS A 170 -0.24 -10.03 6.15
CA HIS A 170 -0.85 -10.95 5.19
C HIS A 170 -2.37 -11.02 5.33
N SER A 171 -3.05 -11.53 4.31
CA SER A 171 -4.45 -11.96 4.38
C SER A 171 -4.49 -13.48 4.65
N PRO A 172 -4.87 -13.95 5.85
CA PRO A 172 -4.55 -15.32 6.29
C PRO A 172 -5.48 -16.41 5.73
N ARG A 173 -6.80 -16.34 5.99
CA ARG A 173 -7.79 -17.35 5.61
C ARG A 173 -9.22 -16.88 5.89
N ALA A 174 -10.20 -17.62 5.40
CA ALA A 174 -11.63 -17.37 5.66
C ALA A 174 -11.94 -17.18 7.15
N GLY A 175 -12.79 -16.21 7.46
CA GLY A 175 -13.16 -15.84 8.83
C GLY A 175 -12.10 -15.00 9.57
N LYS A 176 -11.07 -14.57 8.89
CA LYS A 176 -10.03 -13.68 9.40
C LYS A 176 -9.90 -12.45 8.50
N ALA A 177 -9.12 -11.47 8.96
CA ALA A 177 -8.82 -10.26 8.23
C ALA A 177 -7.31 -10.09 8.03
N VAL A 178 -6.90 -9.17 7.17
CA VAL A 178 -5.51 -8.75 7.00
C VAL A 178 -4.96 -8.35 8.36
N ARG A 179 -3.80 -8.91 8.71
CA ARG A 179 -3.17 -8.73 10.02
C ARG A 179 -1.67 -8.91 9.98
N ILE A 180 -1.02 -8.46 11.05
CA ILE A 180 0.42 -8.65 11.28
C ILE A 180 0.62 -9.89 12.14
N GLU A 181 1.60 -10.72 11.78
CA GLU A 181 2.05 -11.87 12.57
C GLU A 181 3.57 -11.94 12.64
N ASP A 182 4.09 -12.66 13.64
CA ASP A 182 5.52 -12.86 13.85
C ASP A 182 5.97 -14.18 13.18
N MET A 183 6.84 -14.06 12.18
CA MET A 183 7.39 -15.21 11.46
C MET A 183 8.41 -16.03 12.29
N ARG A 184 8.83 -15.53 13.46
CA ARG A 184 9.67 -16.26 14.43
C ARG A 184 8.86 -17.24 15.27
N SER A 185 7.53 -17.08 15.32
CA SER A 185 6.67 -18.03 16.03
C SER A 185 6.84 -19.46 15.45
N ALA A 186 6.72 -20.47 16.29
CA ALA A 186 6.95 -21.86 15.91
C ALA A 186 6.11 -22.32 14.71
N TYR A 187 4.90 -21.76 14.54
CA TYR A 187 4.03 -22.06 13.41
C TYR A 187 4.63 -21.56 12.09
N TRP A 188 5.04 -20.29 12.01
CA TRP A 188 5.56 -19.66 10.79
C TRP A 188 7.01 -20.04 10.52
N ALA A 189 7.84 -20.14 11.57
CA ALA A 189 9.25 -20.50 11.44
C ALA A 189 9.45 -21.85 10.73
N ARG A 190 8.63 -22.85 11.05
CA ARG A 190 8.67 -24.17 10.42
C ARG A 190 8.09 -24.21 9.00
N ARG A 191 7.35 -23.19 8.61
CA ARG A 191 6.65 -23.12 7.32
C ARG A 191 7.29 -22.17 6.31
N PHE A 192 8.27 -21.41 6.73
CA PHE A 192 8.98 -20.51 5.84
C PHE A 192 9.67 -21.31 4.72
N THR A 193 9.40 -20.91 3.46
CA THR A 193 9.90 -21.60 2.25
C THR A 193 10.76 -20.71 1.36
N GLY A 194 10.89 -19.44 1.69
CA GLY A 194 11.76 -18.51 0.98
C GLY A 194 11.21 -17.10 0.92
N ALA A 195 12.00 -16.19 0.37
CA ALA A 195 11.62 -14.81 0.19
C ALA A 195 12.02 -14.27 -1.18
N ARG A 196 11.39 -13.16 -1.59
CA ARG A 196 11.67 -12.46 -2.84
C ARG A 196 11.66 -10.95 -2.61
N ARG A 197 12.57 -10.26 -3.28
CA ARG A 197 12.62 -8.80 -3.32
C ARG A 197 12.41 -8.31 -4.73
N ALA A 198 11.65 -7.21 -4.89
CA ALA A 198 11.51 -6.55 -6.18
C ALA A 198 12.81 -5.82 -6.56
N LYS A 199 13.23 -5.93 -7.82
CA LYS A 199 14.41 -5.23 -8.33
C LYS A 199 14.27 -3.71 -8.18
N SER A 200 13.11 -3.15 -8.42
CA SER A 200 12.80 -1.74 -8.25
C SER A 200 13.00 -1.21 -6.83
N ILE A 201 13.00 -2.08 -5.81
CA ILE A 201 13.28 -1.72 -4.41
C ILE A 201 14.77 -1.86 -4.08
N SER A 202 15.57 -2.48 -4.93
CA SER A 202 16.98 -2.78 -4.64
C SER A 202 17.97 -2.06 -5.53
N GLU A 203 17.52 -1.60 -6.70
CA GLU A 203 18.38 -0.99 -7.72
C GLU A 203 18.05 0.51 -7.86
N PRO A 204 19.07 1.36 -8.10
CA PRO A 204 18.82 2.76 -8.44
C PRO A 204 18.05 2.83 -9.76
N PRO A 205 17.20 3.86 -9.96
CA PRO A 205 16.58 4.13 -11.24
C PRO A 205 17.63 4.18 -12.35
N ALA A 206 17.35 3.56 -13.49
CA ALA A 206 18.29 3.42 -14.61
C ALA A 206 18.88 4.76 -15.11
N GLU A 207 18.17 5.88 -14.90
CA GLU A 207 18.63 7.23 -15.25
C GLU A 207 19.83 7.71 -14.44
N ILE A 208 19.98 7.26 -13.18
CA ILE A 208 21.10 7.68 -12.31
C ILE A 208 22.36 6.88 -12.62
N SER A 209 22.23 5.65 -13.12
CA SER A 209 23.37 4.80 -13.50
C SER A 209 24.15 5.31 -14.71
N SER A 210 23.58 6.20 -15.51
CA SER A 210 24.24 6.77 -16.70
C SER A 210 25.05 8.03 -16.41
N ILE A 211 24.88 8.66 -15.26
CA ILE A 211 25.54 9.94 -14.90
C ILE A 211 26.93 9.70 -14.28
N ASP A 212 27.14 8.53 -13.63
CA ASP A 212 28.40 8.21 -12.93
C ASP A 212 29.50 7.62 -13.81
N LYS A 213 29.26 7.55 -15.15
CA LYS A 213 30.23 7.03 -16.13
C LYS A 213 30.82 8.09 -17.06
N ARG A 214 30.73 9.39 -16.70
CA ARG A 214 31.41 10.47 -17.46
C ARG A 214 32.43 11.20 -16.64
#